data_0beb8aa8a936fa9aa1a11c95c9f9f3a4
#
_entry.id   0beb8aa8a936fa9aa1a11c95c9f9f3a4
#
_cell.length_a   1.000
_cell.length_b   1.000
_cell.length_c   1.000
_cell.angle_alpha   90.00
_cell.angle_beta   90.00
_cell.angle_gamma   90.00
#
_symmetry.space_group_name_H-M   'P 1'
#
loop_
_entity.id
_entity.type
_entity.pdbx_description
1 polymer ?
#
loop_
_entity_poly.entity_id
_entity_poly.type
_entity_poly.pdbx_seq_one_letter_code
_entity_poly.pdbx_strand_id
1 'polypeptide(L)'
;DERTVLEYECERYVVPAFKGADFLIPVKGSSMYPKYSSGDIVACQRVPMSDLFFQWNKVYVIDTNQGALIKRIKPGSDKDHVLIVSDNEKYDPFELPYSAIHAVALVIGVIRLE
;
A
#
# COMPACT_ATOMS: atom_id res chain seq x y z
N ASP A 1 0.38 -12.25 -13.81
CA ASP A 1 -0.15 -11.47 -12.69
C ASP A 1 0.77 -10.30 -12.38
N GLU A 2 0.34 -9.48 -11.47
CA GLU A 2 1.05 -8.27 -11.10
C GLU A 2 2.46 -8.55 -10.58
N ARG A 3 2.60 -9.59 -9.77
CA ARG A 3 3.90 -9.98 -9.24
C ARG A 3 4.84 -10.45 -10.34
N THR A 4 4.33 -11.18 -11.31
CA THR A 4 5.13 -11.65 -12.43
C THR A 4 5.70 -10.50 -13.25
N VAL A 5 4.88 -9.49 -13.52
CA VAL A 5 5.32 -8.30 -14.25
C VAL A 5 6.42 -7.56 -13.47
N LEU A 6 6.21 -7.36 -12.18
CA LEU A 6 7.17 -6.66 -11.35
C LEU A 6 8.46 -7.47 -11.16
N GLU A 7 8.36 -8.78 -11.03
CA GLU A 7 9.54 -9.64 -10.96
C GLU A 7 10.38 -9.52 -12.23
N TYR A 8 9.75 -9.46 -13.40
CA TYR A 8 10.46 -9.28 -14.64
C TYR A 8 11.22 -7.95 -14.67
N GLU A 9 10.56 -6.86 -14.30
CA GLU A 9 11.19 -5.55 -14.28
C GLU A 9 12.28 -5.42 -13.24
N CYS A 10 12.13 -6.12 -12.12
CA CYS A 10 13.01 -6.00 -10.96
C CYS A 10 13.89 -7.24 -10.74
N GLU A 11 13.94 -8.16 -11.68
CA GLU A 11 14.59 -9.47 -11.52
C GLU A 11 16.04 -9.41 -11.09
N ARG A 12 16.72 -8.32 -11.37
CA ARG A 12 18.13 -8.13 -11.04
C ARG A 12 18.38 -7.51 -9.69
N TYR A 13 17.30 -7.17 -9.01
CA TYR A 13 17.38 -6.56 -7.68
C TYR A 13 16.96 -7.58 -6.64
N VAL A 14 17.93 -8.27 -6.09
CA VAL A 14 17.67 -9.13 -4.95
C VAL A 14 18.06 -8.35 -3.71
N VAL A 15 17.06 -7.90 -2.95
CA VAL A 15 17.28 -7.14 -1.74
C VAL A 15 16.88 -8.02 -0.57
N PRO A 16 17.84 -8.55 0.19
CA PRO A 16 17.52 -9.47 1.30
C PRO A 16 16.55 -8.89 2.33
N ALA A 17 16.54 -7.57 2.51
CA ALA A 17 15.64 -6.91 3.43
C ALA A 17 14.16 -7.07 3.04
N PHE A 18 13.88 -7.44 1.79
CA PHE A 18 12.51 -7.63 1.32
C PHE A 18 12.15 -9.09 1.11
N LYS A 19 12.94 -9.98 1.69
CA LYS A 19 12.60 -11.38 1.73
C LYS A 19 11.25 -11.52 2.45
N GLY A 20 10.28 -12.12 1.77
CA GLY A 20 8.90 -12.18 2.27
C GLY A 20 7.97 -11.19 1.59
N ALA A 21 8.49 -10.31 0.74
CA ALA A 21 7.63 -9.48 -0.10
C ALA A 21 7.00 -10.35 -1.20
N ASP A 22 5.73 -10.11 -1.46
CA ASP A 22 5.01 -10.80 -2.52
C ASP A 22 5.09 -10.05 -3.84
N PHE A 23 5.19 -8.73 -3.79
CA PHE A 23 5.33 -7.92 -4.99
C PHE A 23 5.91 -6.54 -4.66
N LEU A 24 6.33 -5.85 -5.71
CA LEU A 24 6.82 -4.47 -5.66
C LEU A 24 5.88 -3.62 -6.50
N ILE A 25 5.63 -2.39 -6.05
CA ILE A 25 4.77 -1.47 -6.79
C ILE A 25 5.34 -0.06 -6.73
N PRO A 26 5.37 0.68 -7.86
CA PRO A 26 5.86 2.05 -7.85
C PRO A 26 4.86 3.01 -7.22
N VAL A 27 5.37 4.00 -6.52
CA VAL A 27 4.58 5.09 -5.97
C VAL A 27 4.37 6.13 -7.06
N LYS A 28 3.12 6.53 -7.26
CA LYS A 28 2.75 7.58 -8.22
C LYS A 28 2.10 8.73 -7.46
N GLY A 29 2.42 9.94 -7.90
CA GLY A 29 1.85 11.12 -7.29
C GLY A 29 2.49 11.48 -5.96
N SER A 30 1.88 12.45 -5.27
CA SER A 30 2.46 13.07 -4.08
C SER A 30 1.65 12.87 -2.79
N SER A 31 0.62 12.03 -2.81
CA SER A 31 -0.27 11.90 -1.65
C SER A 31 0.44 11.34 -0.41
N MET A 32 1.53 10.60 -0.59
CA MET A 32 2.28 10.02 0.53
C MET A 32 3.59 10.74 0.80
N TYR A 33 3.84 11.88 0.15
CA TYR A 33 4.98 12.72 0.45
C TYR A 33 4.80 13.35 1.84
N PRO A 34 5.81 13.45 2.69
CA PRO A 34 7.24 13.15 2.42
C PRO A 34 7.66 11.71 2.72
N LYS A 35 6.78 10.86 3.22
CA LYS A 35 7.14 9.46 3.52
C LYS A 35 7.64 8.75 2.27
N TYR A 36 6.88 8.83 1.18
CA TYR A 36 7.26 8.27 -0.11
C TYR A 36 7.14 9.35 -1.17
N SER A 37 8.07 9.33 -2.12
CA SER A 37 8.07 10.23 -3.27
C SER A 37 7.67 9.49 -4.52
N SER A 38 7.13 10.20 -5.50
CA SER A 38 6.85 9.61 -6.81
C SER A 38 8.12 8.98 -7.38
N GLY A 39 8.02 7.75 -7.86
CA GLY A 39 9.16 7.00 -8.36
C GLY A 39 9.79 6.06 -7.35
N ASP A 40 9.50 6.21 -6.07
CA ASP A 40 9.88 5.20 -5.07
C ASP A 40 9.16 3.89 -5.41
N ILE A 41 9.74 2.77 -5.00
CA ILE A 41 9.13 1.45 -5.16
C ILE A 41 8.90 0.89 -3.76
N VAL A 42 7.67 0.48 -3.47
CA VAL A 42 7.36 -0.13 -2.18
C VAL A 42 7.26 -1.64 -2.32
N ALA A 43 7.81 -2.33 -1.33
CA ALA A 43 7.74 -3.78 -1.22
C ALA A 43 6.54 -4.13 -0.35
N CYS A 44 5.73 -5.08 -0.80
CA CYS A 44 4.42 -5.34 -0.24
C CYS A 44 4.23 -6.82 0.07
N GLN A 45 3.53 -7.08 1.16
CA GLN A 45 3.16 -8.42 1.57
C GLN A 45 1.64 -8.53 1.58
N ARG A 46 1.10 -9.52 0.83
CA ARG A 46 -0.35 -9.71 0.75
C ARG A 46 -0.94 -10.06 2.11
N VAL A 47 -2.10 -9.50 2.37
CA VAL A 47 -2.88 -9.80 3.57
C VAL A 47 -4.10 -10.60 3.14
N PRO A 48 -4.33 -11.80 3.70
CA PRO A 48 -5.52 -12.59 3.36
C PRO A 48 -6.79 -11.85 3.73
N MET A 49 -7.75 -11.81 2.79
CA MET A 49 -9.02 -11.12 3.03
C MET A 49 -9.91 -11.87 4.00
N SER A 50 -9.76 -13.20 4.09
CA SER A 50 -10.57 -14.03 4.99
C SER A 50 -10.36 -13.70 6.46
N ASP A 51 -9.16 -13.24 6.80
CA ASP A 51 -8.79 -12.90 8.18
C ASP A 51 -8.32 -11.46 8.26
N LEU A 52 -8.93 -10.59 7.47
CA LEU A 52 -8.48 -9.22 7.36
C LEU A 52 -8.66 -8.46 8.67
N PHE A 53 -7.55 -7.98 9.20
CA PHE A 53 -7.53 -6.93 10.20
C PHE A 53 -6.36 -6.01 9.88
N PHE A 54 -6.52 -4.74 10.18
CA PHE A 54 -5.46 -3.78 9.92
C PHE A 54 -4.62 -3.54 11.16
N GLN A 55 -3.32 -3.44 10.96
CA GLN A 55 -2.44 -2.86 11.95
C GLN A 55 -2.55 -1.34 11.78
N TRP A 56 -3.18 -0.70 12.76
CA TRP A 56 -3.51 0.71 12.63
C TRP A 56 -2.27 1.58 12.47
N ASN A 57 -2.41 2.62 11.70
CA ASN A 57 -1.37 3.62 11.45
C ASN A 57 -0.20 3.13 10.59
N LYS A 58 -0.35 1.99 9.95
CA LYS A 58 0.62 1.47 8.99
C LYS A 58 0.18 1.79 7.57
N VAL A 59 1.13 1.74 6.64
CA VAL A 59 0.85 2.01 5.23
C VAL A 59 0.52 0.71 4.51
N TYR A 60 -0.55 0.75 3.74
CA TYR A 60 -1.05 -0.38 2.97
C TYR A 60 -1.26 0.01 1.53
N VAL A 61 -1.15 -0.97 0.63
CA VAL A 61 -1.72 -0.90 -0.70
C VAL A 61 -3.09 -1.53 -0.62
N ILE A 62 -4.12 -0.79 -0.99
CA ILE A 62 -5.49 -1.30 -1.00
C ILE A 62 -6.06 -1.19 -2.40
N ASP A 63 -6.65 -2.29 -2.87
CA ASP A 63 -7.31 -2.34 -4.16
C ASP A 63 -8.80 -2.06 -3.94
N THR A 64 -9.30 -1.05 -4.61
CA THR A 64 -10.69 -0.60 -4.47
C THR A 64 -11.38 -0.57 -5.82
N ASN A 65 -12.68 -0.28 -5.81
CA ASN A 65 -13.45 -0.10 -7.04
C ASN A 65 -12.87 0.99 -7.95
N GLN A 66 -12.09 1.91 -7.39
CA GLN A 66 -11.51 3.02 -8.13
C GLN A 66 -10.00 2.87 -8.34
N GLY A 67 -9.50 1.66 -8.15
CA GLY A 67 -8.08 1.35 -8.35
C GLY A 67 -7.30 1.16 -7.06
N ALA A 68 -6.00 1.01 -7.19
CA ALA A 68 -5.11 0.76 -6.07
C ALA A 68 -4.65 2.08 -5.43
N LEU A 69 -4.67 2.11 -4.10
CA LEU A 69 -4.26 3.26 -3.32
C LEU A 69 -3.13 2.84 -2.38
N ILE A 70 -2.15 3.72 -2.19
CA ILE A 70 -1.11 3.54 -1.17
C ILE A 70 -1.42 4.59 -0.10
N LYS A 71 -1.86 4.16 1.06
CA LYS A 71 -2.35 5.05 2.10
C LYS A 71 -2.07 4.49 3.49
N ARG A 72 -2.09 5.38 4.47
CA ARG A 72 -2.05 4.99 5.87
C ARG A 72 -3.47 4.68 6.32
N ILE A 73 -3.65 3.58 7.04
CA ILE A 73 -4.97 3.12 7.46
C ILE A 73 -5.14 3.35 8.95
N LYS A 74 -6.23 4.01 9.30
CA LYS A 74 -6.61 4.28 10.69
C LYS A 74 -8.03 3.79 10.94
N PRO A 75 -8.44 3.64 12.21
CA PRO A 75 -9.82 3.26 12.51
C PRO A 75 -10.81 4.27 11.95
N GLY A 76 -11.91 3.78 11.39
CA GLY A 76 -13.00 4.62 10.93
C GLY A 76 -13.93 5.02 12.06
N SER A 77 -15.03 5.69 11.70
CA SER A 77 -16.03 6.14 12.68
C SER A 77 -16.86 5.00 13.25
N ASP A 78 -16.89 3.87 12.59
CA ASP A 78 -17.56 2.65 13.05
C ASP A 78 -16.79 1.40 12.61
N LYS A 79 -17.30 0.24 13.00
CA LYS A 79 -16.65 -1.04 12.72
C LYS A 79 -16.67 -1.46 11.25
N ASP A 80 -17.50 -0.81 10.44
CA ASP A 80 -17.66 -1.18 9.03
C ASP A 80 -16.80 -0.33 8.09
N HIS A 81 -16.10 0.67 8.63
CA HIS A 81 -15.31 1.62 7.87
C HIS A 81 -13.89 1.74 8.40
N VAL A 82 -12.98 2.07 7.50
CA VAL A 82 -11.62 2.48 7.84
C VAL A 82 -11.39 3.91 7.39
N LEU A 83 -10.51 4.62 8.07
CA LEU A 83 -10.09 5.96 7.68
C LEU A 83 -8.84 5.84 6.81
N ILE A 84 -8.94 6.41 5.63
CA ILE A 84 -7.87 6.40 4.62
C ILE A 84 -7.14 7.74 4.71
N VAL A 85 -5.86 7.71 5.03
CA VAL A 85 -5.08 8.90 5.32
C VAL A 85 -3.87 8.99 4.40
N SER A 86 -3.72 10.15 3.77
CA SER A 86 -2.52 10.50 3.03
C SER A 86 -1.52 11.16 3.97
N ASP A 87 -0.24 10.80 3.87
CA ASP A 87 0.79 11.45 4.70
C ASP A 87 0.98 12.92 4.29
N ASN A 88 0.65 13.24 3.06
CA ASN A 88 0.65 14.63 2.61
C ASN A 88 -0.63 15.32 3.09
N GLU A 89 -0.46 16.29 3.97
CA GLU A 89 -1.57 16.99 4.63
C GLU A 89 -2.45 17.79 3.67
N LYS A 90 -1.99 18.00 2.45
CA LYS A 90 -2.79 18.67 1.41
C LYS A 90 -3.98 17.82 0.94
N TYR A 91 -3.96 16.53 1.25
CA TYR A 91 -5.01 15.59 0.86
C TYR A 91 -5.85 15.28 2.10
N ASP A 92 -7.14 15.52 2.00
CA ASP A 92 -8.06 15.25 3.10
C ASP A 92 -8.26 13.75 3.29
N PRO A 93 -8.35 13.28 4.53
CA PRO A 93 -8.69 11.88 4.78
C PRO A 93 -10.15 11.61 4.42
N PHE A 94 -10.45 10.36 4.14
CA PHE A 94 -11.82 9.94 3.85
C PHE A 94 -12.04 8.52 4.38
N GLU A 95 -13.29 8.19 4.62
CA GLU A 95 -13.65 6.86 5.06
C GLU A 95 -14.00 5.97 3.89
N LEU A 96 -13.71 4.69 4.05
CA LEU A 96 -13.99 3.68 3.04
C LEU A 96 -14.61 2.48 3.75
N PRO A 97 -15.75 1.98 3.26
CA PRO A 97 -16.32 0.77 3.84
C PRO A 97 -15.47 -0.45 3.49
N TYR A 98 -15.41 -1.42 4.39
CA TYR A 98 -14.68 -2.66 4.11
C TYR A 98 -15.18 -3.34 2.83
N SER A 99 -16.46 -3.19 2.52
CA SER A 99 -17.05 -3.79 1.31
C SER A 99 -16.48 -3.23 0.00
N ALA A 100 -15.85 -2.08 0.03
CA ALA A 100 -15.23 -1.47 -1.15
C ALA A 100 -13.77 -1.90 -1.34
N ILE A 101 -13.23 -2.69 -0.42
CA ILE A 101 -11.83 -3.14 -0.45
C ILE A 101 -11.79 -4.56 -1.00
N HIS A 102 -11.07 -4.75 -2.11
CA HIS A 102 -11.01 -6.05 -2.80
C HIS A 102 -9.74 -6.84 -2.47
N ALA A 103 -8.65 -6.15 -2.19
CA ALA A 103 -7.39 -6.77 -1.84
C ALA A 103 -6.55 -5.79 -1.02
N VAL A 104 -5.68 -6.35 -0.18
CA VAL A 104 -4.86 -5.57 0.74
C VAL A 104 -3.44 -6.14 0.77
N ALA A 105 -2.45 -5.26 0.82
CA ALA A 105 -1.08 -5.64 1.06
C ALA A 105 -0.42 -4.64 2.01
N LEU A 106 0.34 -5.14 2.96
CA LEU A 106 1.10 -4.31 3.89
C LEU A 106 2.40 -3.86 3.22
N VAL A 107 2.70 -2.57 3.31
CA VAL A 107 4.00 -2.07 2.85
C VAL A 107 5.04 -2.41 3.91
N ILE A 108 6.05 -3.18 3.51
CA ILE A 108 7.11 -3.65 4.42
C ILE A 108 8.47 -3.00 4.16
N GLY A 109 8.60 -2.28 3.06
CA GLY A 109 9.85 -1.59 2.76
C GLY A 109 9.75 -0.70 1.56
N VAL A 110 10.80 0.07 1.31
CA VAL A 110 10.86 1.00 0.20
C VAL A 110 12.23 0.95 -0.45
N ILE A 111 12.24 1.03 -1.78
CA ILE A 111 13.46 1.21 -2.57
C ILE A 111 13.41 2.62 -3.15
N ARG A 112 14.42 3.40 -2.84
CA ARG A 112 14.53 4.76 -3.34
C ARG A 112 15.77 4.85 -4.22
N LEU A 113 15.56 5.25 -5.46
CA LEU A 113 16.65 5.43 -6.41
C LEU A 113 17.17 6.86 -6.32
N GLU A 114 18.46 6.99 -6.35
CA GLU A 114 19.08 8.30 -6.41
C GLU A 114 19.15 8.84 -7.84
#